data_2612dd9fc9307d8857585ac0e6f81ee5
#
_entry.id   2612dd9fc9307d8857585ac0e6f81ee5
#
_cell.length_a   1.000
_cell.length_b   1.000
_cell.length_c   1.000
_cell.angle_alpha   90.00
_cell.angle_beta   90.00
_cell.angle_gamma   90.00
#
_symmetry.space_group_name_H-M   'P 1'
#
loop_
_entity.id
_entity.type
_entity.pdbx_description
1 polymer ?
#
loop_
_entity_poly.entity_id
_entity_poly.type
_entity_poly.pdbx_seq_one_letter_code
_entity_poly.pdbx_strand_id
1 'polypeptide(L)'
;MKPYAKSEQFPGPQVHSDADWRELFRAAAGPVFHVTSTCKMGSGPDSVVDSSLRVRGIERLRVADASIMPRITSGNTNAPAMMIGAKAADLILQKA
;
A
#
# COMPACT_ATOMS: atom_id res chain seq x y z
N MET A 1 2.83 -15.88 25.12
CA MET A 1 1.43 -16.16 24.69
C MET A 1 0.97 -17.61 24.94
N LYS A 2 1.86 -18.61 25.00
CA LYS A 2 1.49 -20.03 25.22
C LYS A 2 0.44 -20.29 26.33
N PRO A 3 0.44 -19.60 27.50
CA PRO A 3 -0.53 -19.91 28.55
C PRO A 3 -1.98 -19.49 28.20
N TYR A 4 -2.18 -18.69 27.17
CA TYR A 4 -3.49 -18.21 26.75
C TYR A 4 -4.00 -18.82 25.44
N ALA A 5 -3.17 -19.62 24.75
CA ALA A 5 -3.52 -20.27 23.50
C ALA A 5 -3.81 -21.76 23.73
N LYS A 6 -5.03 -22.20 23.40
CA LYS A 6 -5.43 -23.62 23.52
C LYS A 6 -4.86 -24.45 22.37
N SER A 7 -4.90 -23.92 21.15
CA SER A 7 -4.40 -24.59 19.96
C SER A 7 -4.06 -23.57 18.89
N GLU A 8 -3.14 -23.90 18.01
CA GLU A 8 -2.86 -23.16 16.78
C GLU A 8 -3.85 -23.60 15.71
N GLN A 9 -4.57 -22.63 15.12
CA GLN A 9 -5.54 -22.89 14.07
C GLN A 9 -4.95 -22.68 12.67
N PHE A 10 -4.03 -21.73 12.55
CA PHE A 10 -3.34 -21.40 11.32
C PHE A 10 -1.94 -20.84 11.65
N PRO A 11 -0.88 -21.29 10.98
CA PRO A 11 -0.80 -22.28 9.87
C PRO A 11 -1.11 -23.71 10.25
N GLY A 12 -1.15 -24.02 11.55
CA GLY A 12 -1.40 -25.35 12.09
C GLY A 12 -0.11 -26.11 12.45
N PRO A 13 -0.22 -27.10 13.35
CA PRO A 13 0.93 -27.79 13.93
C PRO A 13 1.73 -28.66 12.94
N GLN A 14 1.25 -28.81 11.71
CA GLN A 14 1.92 -29.59 10.68
C GLN A 14 2.95 -28.77 9.86
N VAL A 15 2.98 -27.44 10.01
CA VAL A 15 3.89 -26.57 9.26
C VAL A 15 5.15 -26.31 10.05
N HIS A 16 6.24 -27.00 9.71
CA HIS A 16 7.52 -26.92 10.43
C HIS A 16 8.72 -26.65 9.54
N SER A 17 8.74 -27.27 8.35
CA SER A 17 9.87 -27.15 7.43
C SER A 17 9.71 -25.98 6.46
N ASP A 18 10.81 -25.55 5.86
CA ASP A 18 10.78 -24.58 4.76
C ASP A 18 9.91 -25.03 3.59
N ALA A 19 9.81 -26.32 3.35
CA ALA A 19 8.96 -26.88 2.30
C ALA A 19 7.48 -26.70 2.65
N ASP A 20 7.08 -26.98 3.90
CA ASP A 20 5.71 -26.76 4.39
C ASP A 20 5.32 -25.29 4.30
N TRP A 21 6.22 -24.39 4.71
CA TRP A 21 5.99 -22.93 4.60
C TRP A 21 5.82 -22.48 3.17
N ARG A 22 6.62 -22.99 2.23
CA ARG A 22 6.47 -22.63 0.80
C ARG A 22 5.14 -23.10 0.23
N GLU A 23 4.70 -24.30 0.61
CA GLU A 23 3.42 -24.85 0.18
C GLU A 23 2.25 -24.04 0.77
N LEU A 24 2.32 -23.74 2.06
CA LEU A 24 1.33 -22.88 2.72
C LEU A 24 1.23 -21.51 2.03
N PHE A 25 2.35 -20.86 1.72
CA PHE A 25 2.33 -19.56 1.05
C PHE A 25 1.74 -19.66 -0.36
N ARG A 26 2.02 -20.72 -1.11
CA ARG A 26 1.40 -20.91 -2.42
C ARG A 26 -0.12 -21.08 -2.34
N ALA A 27 -0.59 -21.78 -1.30
CA ALA A 27 -2.01 -22.08 -1.13
C ALA A 27 -2.81 -20.92 -0.49
N ALA A 28 -2.19 -20.18 0.44
CA ALA A 28 -2.91 -19.26 1.34
C ALA A 28 -2.48 -17.80 1.22
N ALA A 29 -1.39 -17.48 0.51
CA ALA A 29 -0.99 -16.10 0.34
C ALA A 29 -1.96 -15.37 -0.59
N GLY A 30 -2.38 -14.19 -0.17
CA GLY A 30 -3.29 -13.35 -0.93
C GLY A 30 -3.11 -11.88 -0.59
N PRO A 31 -3.66 -10.97 -1.39
CA PRO A 31 -3.65 -9.55 -1.10
C PRO A 31 -4.54 -9.27 0.12
N VAL A 32 -4.09 -8.37 0.98
CA VAL A 32 -4.91 -7.85 2.09
C VAL A 32 -5.61 -6.53 1.73
N PHE A 33 -5.84 -6.31 0.44
CA PHE A 33 -6.57 -5.16 -0.12
C PHE A 33 -5.94 -3.79 0.17
N HIS A 34 -4.63 -3.75 0.41
CA HIS A 34 -3.87 -2.54 0.65
C HIS A 34 -2.91 -2.23 -0.51
N VAL A 35 -3.44 -2.21 -1.73
CA VAL A 35 -2.67 -1.91 -2.95
C VAL A 35 -2.27 -0.44 -2.99
N THR A 36 -0.99 -0.18 -3.34
CA THR A 36 -0.40 1.16 -3.39
C THR A 36 0.64 1.26 -4.52
N SER A 37 1.19 2.45 -4.72
CA SER A 37 2.46 2.68 -5.44
C SER A 37 2.44 2.51 -6.97
N THR A 38 1.28 2.25 -7.58
CA THR A 38 1.17 2.10 -9.06
C THR A 38 1.34 3.42 -9.83
N CYS A 39 1.09 4.57 -9.15
CA CYS A 39 1.33 5.92 -9.68
C CYS A 39 2.26 6.70 -8.76
N LYS A 40 3.35 6.05 -8.30
CA LYS A 40 4.18 6.58 -7.22
C LYS A 40 4.65 8.01 -7.43
N MET A 41 4.57 8.79 -6.36
CA MET A 41 5.08 10.15 -6.29
C MET A 41 6.60 10.15 -6.13
N GLY A 42 7.28 11.11 -6.75
CA GLY A 42 8.71 11.27 -6.57
C GLY A 42 9.33 12.29 -7.52
N SER A 43 10.65 12.49 -7.37
CA SER A 43 11.46 13.34 -8.23
C SER A 43 12.23 12.55 -9.31
N GLY A 44 12.33 11.25 -9.15
CA GLY A 44 13.07 10.36 -10.06
C GLY A 44 12.34 10.10 -11.38
N PRO A 45 13.07 9.56 -12.38
CA PRO A 45 12.50 9.29 -13.72
C PRO A 45 11.43 8.20 -13.72
N ASP A 46 11.39 7.36 -12.69
CA ASP A 46 10.43 6.27 -12.48
C ASP A 46 9.18 6.73 -11.69
N SER A 47 9.04 8.01 -11.37
CA SER A 47 7.86 8.56 -10.71
C SER A 47 6.80 8.97 -11.72
N VAL A 48 5.55 8.64 -11.44
CA VAL A 48 4.39 8.97 -12.30
C VAL A 48 3.87 10.37 -12.00
N VAL A 49 3.85 10.77 -10.71
CA VAL A 49 3.42 12.10 -10.30
C VAL A 49 4.52 12.85 -9.54
N ASP A 50 4.47 14.17 -9.57
CA ASP A 50 5.33 15.06 -8.81
C ASP A 50 4.80 15.29 -7.38
N SER A 51 5.50 16.10 -6.58
CA SER A 51 5.09 16.47 -5.21
C SER A 51 3.79 17.28 -5.14
N SER A 52 3.32 17.80 -6.25
CA SER A 52 2.02 18.47 -6.38
C SER A 52 0.94 17.55 -6.95
N LEU A 53 1.21 16.24 -6.99
CA LEU A 53 0.32 15.20 -7.50
C LEU A 53 0.01 15.28 -8.99
N ARG A 54 0.77 16.07 -9.76
CA ARG A 54 0.56 16.24 -11.21
C ARG A 54 1.22 15.10 -11.96
N VAL A 55 0.49 14.53 -12.92
CA VAL A 55 1.03 13.49 -13.80
C VAL A 55 2.10 14.09 -14.71
N ARG A 56 3.26 13.44 -14.77
CA ARG A 56 4.38 13.89 -15.61
C ARG A 56 4.05 13.70 -17.08
N GLY A 57 4.33 14.73 -17.87
CA GLY A 57 4.10 14.72 -19.32
C GLY A 57 2.64 14.90 -19.74
N ILE A 58 1.70 15.09 -18.81
CA ILE A 58 0.29 15.36 -19.10
C ILE A 58 -0.15 16.60 -18.30
N GLU A 59 -0.63 17.59 -19.00
CA GLU A 59 -1.12 18.81 -18.35
C GLU A 59 -2.52 18.60 -17.75
N ARG A 60 -2.79 19.32 -16.66
CA ARG A 60 -4.10 19.39 -16.00
C ARG A 60 -4.63 18.06 -15.43
N LEU A 61 -3.76 17.06 -15.28
CA LEU A 61 -4.10 15.77 -14.69
C LEU A 61 -3.36 15.57 -13.37
N ARG A 62 -4.07 15.05 -12.37
CA ARG A 62 -3.51 14.65 -11.08
C ARG A 62 -4.00 13.27 -10.69
N VAL A 63 -3.23 12.59 -9.85
CA VAL A 63 -3.64 11.36 -9.16
C VAL A 63 -3.61 11.64 -7.66
N ALA A 64 -4.69 11.31 -6.94
CA ALA A 64 -4.88 11.65 -5.53
C ALA A 64 -5.50 10.51 -4.74
N ASP A 65 -4.88 9.36 -4.77
CA ASP A 65 -5.28 8.16 -4.03
C ASP A 65 -4.05 7.37 -3.52
N ALA A 66 -4.26 6.19 -2.98
CA ALA A 66 -3.19 5.36 -2.43
C ALA A 66 -2.11 4.96 -3.46
N SER A 67 -2.40 5.05 -4.76
CA SER A 67 -1.45 4.70 -5.81
C SER A 67 -0.23 5.63 -5.87
N ILE A 68 -0.36 6.87 -5.35
CA ILE A 68 0.76 7.82 -5.31
C ILE A 68 1.81 7.51 -4.24
N MET A 69 1.50 6.65 -3.27
CA MET A 69 2.45 6.35 -2.19
C MET A 69 3.75 5.79 -2.78
N PRO A 70 4.93 6.35 -2.42
CA PRO A 70 6.21 5.81 -2.88
C PRO A 70 6.50 4.40 -2.34
N ARG A 71 5.94 4.09 -1.17
CA ARG A 71 6.02 2.79 -0.46
C ARG A 71 4.74 2.57 0.31
N ILE A 72 4.39 1.30 0.52
CA ILE A 72 3.29 0.93 1.41
C ILE A 72 3.60 1.35 2.85
N THR A 73 2.61 1.83 3.54
CA THR A 73 2.71 2.18 4.97
C THR A 73 2.76 0.92 5.84
N SER A 74 3.27 1.04 7.06
CA SER A 74 3.34 -0.08 8.03
C SER A 74 2.00 -0.43 8.69
N GLY A 75 0.93 0.19 8.27
CA GLY A 75 -0.44 -0.03 8.76
C GLY A 75 -1.45 0.01 7.62
N ASN A 76 -2.72 -0.08 7.97
CA ASN A 76 -3.82 -0.04 7.00
C ASN A 76 -3.80 1.26 6.20
N THR A 77 -4.09 1.17 4.90
CA THR A 77 -3.96 2.29 3.96
C THR A 77 -5.15 3.26 3.92
N ASN A 78 -6.22 3.00 4.68
CA ASN A 78 -7.41 3.86 4.66
C ASN A 78 -7.11 5.28 5.17
N ALA A 79 -6.52 5.43 6.35
CA ALA A 79 -6.18 6.74 6.89
C ALA A 79 -5.21 7.54 6.02
N PRO A 80 -4.09 6.96 5.52
CA PRO A 80 -3.24 7.63 4.54
C PRO A 80 -3.97 8.01 3.24
N ALA A 81 -4.87 7.17 2.72
CA ALA A 81 -5.64 7.50 1.53
C ALA A 81 -6.54 8.72 1.74
N MET A 82 -7.22 8.81 2.87
CA MET A 82 -8.01 10.00 3.25
C MET A 82 -7.13 11.25 3.38
N MET A 83 -5.96 11.14 3.99
CA MET A 83 -5.00 12.23 4.11
C MET A 83 -4.51 12.71 2.73
N ILE A 84 -4.22 11.79 1.81
CA ILE A 84 -3.85 12.13 0.43
C ILE A 84 -4.96 12.93 -0.25
N GLY A 85 -6.22 12.49 -0.10
CA GLY A 85 -7.38 13.21 -0.66
C GLY A 85 -7.53 14.62 -0.10
N ALA A 86 -7.41 14.78 1.22
CA ALA A 86 -7.46 16.09 1.87
C ALA A 86 -6.33 17.01 1.39
N LYS A 87 -5.09 16.48 1.34
CA LYS A 87 -3.94 17.26 0.85
C LYS A 87 -4.04 17.61 -0.63
N ALA A 88 -4.61 16.71 -1.44
CA ALA A 88 -4.87 16.98 -2.85
C ALA A 88 -5.87 18.14 -3.02
N ALA A 89 -6.92 18.21 -2.22
CA ALA A 89 -7.86 19.32 -2.21
C ALA A 89 -7.14 20.66 -1.90
N ASP A 90 -6.29 20.69 -0.87
CA ASP A 90 -5.48 21.87 -0.57
C ASP A 90 -4.61 22.30 -1.77
N LEU A 91 -3.89 21.34 -2.37
CA LEU A 91 -3.02 21.61 -3.52
C LEU A 91 -3.78 22.10 -4.76
N ILE A 92 -5.04 21.74 -4.91
CA ILE A 92 -5.90 22.20 -5.99
C ILE A 92 -6.40 23.62 -5.70
N LEU A 93 -6.81 23.87 -4.45
CA LEU A 93 -7.39 25.13 -4.02
C LEU A 93 -6.35 26.23 -3.80
N GLN A 94 -5.11 25.92 -3.47
CA GLN A 94 -3.99 26.85 -3.31
C GLN A 94 -3.52 27.48 -4.63
N LYS A 95 -4.25 27.29 -5.69
CA LYS A 95 -4.04 27.98 -6.94
C LYS A 95 -4.79 29.30 -6.99
N ALA A 96 -4.44 30.15 -6.16
CA ALA A 96 -4.65 31.57 -6.49
C ALA A 96 -3.34 32.14 -6.95
#